data_ffc3123fb23f6d96b6d80432b1f1e338
#
_entry.id   ffc3123fb23f6d96b6d80432b1f1e338
#
_cell.length_a   1.000
_cell.length_b   1.000
_cell.length_c   1.000
_cell.angle_alpha   90.00
_cell.angle_beta   90.00
_cell.angle_gamma   90.00
#
_symmetry.space_group_name_H-M   'P 1'
#
loop_
_entity.id
_entity.type
_entity.pdbx_description
1 polymer ?
#
loop_
_entity_poly.entity_id
_entity_poly.type
_entity_poly.pdbx_seq_one_letter_code
_entity_poly.pdbx_strand_id
1 'polypeptide(L)'
;MFVKLFDYARQQDNRRLPVCVNVLMDEFCNIALLDSKKIFSVARSRNINIQAVVQSIAQLSDRYPGNEWQEIVGDCDYQLFLGCNDVMTSEFFSKQCGEITVRVNNTNTPMRPFLDFLSPQKPYMQNKTSTGRALMLPDEIRRLPKDKAILLVCGAKPLLLNKITPEEHPSFKLLKYCKAAEHIPAWKLKKPEKVKNKKVPQYKMQFEMPLDTDEDEKESFDLSDGIDCRKLQTVKERDI
;
A
#
# COMPACT_ATOMS: atom_id res chain seq x y z
N MET A 1 -21.61 15.23 -6.48
CA MET A 1 -20.36 15.43 -7.22
C MET A 1 -20.09 14.28 -8.17
N PHE A 2 -19.91 13.04 -7.72
CA PHE A 2 -19.56 11.88 -8.56
C PHE A 2 -20.53 11.62 -9.72
N VAL A 3 -21.84 11.70 -9.48
CA VAL A 3 -22.85 11.54 -10.54
C VAL A 3 -22.57 12.48 -11.72
N LYS A 4 -22.33 13.75 -11.45
CA LYS A 4 -22.01 14.74 -12.50
C LYS A 4 -20.70 14.45 -13.23
N LEU A 5 -19.66 13.99 -12.50
CA LEU A 5 -18.38 13.58 -13.12
C LEU A 5 -18.56 12.36 -14.03
N PHE A 6 -19.33 11.36 -13.58
CA PHE A 6 -19.60 10.18 -14.37
C PHE A 6 -20.46 10.48 -15.59
N ASP A 7 -21.47 11.36 -15.46
CA ASP A 7 -22.31 11.79 -16.59
C ASP A 7 -21.49 12.57 -17.60
N TYR A 8 -20.62 13.46 -17.15
CA TYR A 8 -19.72 14.18 -18.04
C TYR A 8 -18.73 13.22 -18.74
N ALA A 9 -18.17 12.25 -18.02
CA ALA A 9 -17.31 11.24 -18.63
C ALA A 9 -18.05 10.39 -19.68
N ARG A 10 -19.34 10.06 -19.46
CA ARG A 10 -20.17 9.31 -20.43
C ARG A 10 -20.38 10.05 -21.74
N GLN A 11 -20.41 11.38 -21.69
CA GLN A 11 -20.59 12.24 -22.87
C GLN A 11 -19.33 12.36 -23.74
N GLN A 12 -18.16 11.94 -23.22
CA GLN A 12 -16.92 11.94 -23.99
C GLN A 12 -16.83 10.68 -24.87
N ASP A 13 -16.19 10.79 -26.05
CA ASP A 13 -16.06 9.69 -27.02
C ASP A 13 -15.39 8.45 -26.42
N ASN A 14 -14.38 8.62 -25.55
CA ASN A 14 -13.68 7.55 -24.86
C ASN A 14 -14.27 7.21 -23.50
N ARG A 15 -15.40 7.80 -23.12
CA ARG A 15 -16.06 7.66 -21.80
C ARG A 15 -15.16 7.94 -20.60
N ARG A 16 -14.15 8.80 -20.79
CA ARG A 16 -13.18 9.21 -19.75
C ARG A 16 -13.16 10.74 -19.65
N LEU A 17 -12.85 11.23 -18.46
CA LEU A 17 -12.62 12.65 -18.29
C LEU A 17 -11.34 13.09 -19.05
N PRO A 18 -11.37 14.23 -19.74
CA PRO A 18 -10.21 14.73 -20.49
C PRO A 18 -9.04 15.12 -19.58
N VAL A 19 -9.35 15.46 -18.33
CA VAL A 19 -8.36 15.78 -17.27
C VAL A 19 -8.57 14.81 -16.13
N CYS A 20 -7.47 14.30 -15.55
CA CYS A 20 -7.53 13.45 -14.38
C CYS A 20 -8.07 14.26 -13.18
N VAL A 21 -9.08 13.72 -12.51
CA VAL A 21 -9.67 14.32 -11.31
C VAL A 21 -9.21 13.54 -10.10
N ASN A 22 -8.46 14.18 -9.20
CA ASN A 22 -8.08 13.60 -7.92
C ASN A 22 -9.09 14.02 -6.86
N VAL A 23 -9.71 13.03 -6.22
CA VAL A 23 -10.67 13.23 -5.13
C VAL A 23 -10.03 12.73 -3.83
N LEU A 24 -9.69 13.66 -2.95
CA LEU A 24 -9.20 13.36 -1.61
C LEU A 24 -10.39 13.45 -0.65
N MET A 25 -10.69 12.33 0.00
CA MET A 25 -11.74 12.23 1.02
C MET A 25 -11.07 11.99 2.37
N ASP A 26 -10.88 13.05 3.11
CA ASP A 26 -10.47 12.99 4.50
C ASP A 26 -11.66 12.56 5.36
N GLU A 27 -11.39 11.73 6.37
CA GLU A 27 -12.44 11.15 7.23
C GLU A 27 -13.57 10.47 6.44
N PHE A 28 -13.20 9.62 5.49
CA PHE A 28 -14.13 8.99 4.55
C PHE A 28 -15.34 8.33 5.23
N CYS A 29 -15.15 7.74 6.42
CA CYS A 29 -16.23 7.09 7.18
C CYS A 29 -17.32 8.09 7.65
N ASN A 30 -17.00 9.39 7.75
CA ASN A 30 -17.96 10.43 8.11
C ASN A 30 -18.78 10.93 6.91
N ILE A 31 -18.34 10.61 5.70
CA ILE A 31 -19.02 11.01 4.46
C ILE A 31 -20.06 9.95 4.09
N ALA A 32 -21.33 10.36 3.99
CA ALA A 32 -22.40 9.49 3.49
C ALA A 32 -22.30 9.38 1.96
N LEU A 33 -21.53 8.44 1.44
CA LEU A 33 -21.41 8.21 0.02
C LEU A 33 -22.35 7.07 -0.39
N LEU A 34 -23.42 7.43 -1.12
CA LEU A 34 -24.33 6.47 -1.71
C LEU A 34 -23.62 5.74 -2.86
N ASP A 35 -23.89 4.44 -3.01
CA ASP A 35 -23.30 3.58 -4.06
C ASP A 35 -21.77 3.59 -4.05
N SER A 36 -21.13 3.65 -2.87
CA SER A 36 -19.68 3.70 -2.70
C SER A 36 -18.94 2.63 -3.50
N LYS A 37 -19.38 1.37 -3.45
CA LYS A 37 -18.81 0.26 -4.24
C LYS A 37 -18.70 0.59 -5.72
N LYS A 38 -19.83 1.02 -6.31
CA LYS A 38 -19.89 1.37 -7.73
C LYS A 38 -18.99 2.57 -8.07
N ILE A 39 -18.86 3.51 -7.15
CA ILE A 39 -17.99 4.67 -7.34
C ILE A 39 -16.54 4.24 -7.38
N PHE A 40 -16.07 3.43 -6.42
CA PHE A 40 -14.68 2.96 -6.37
C PHE A 40 -14.34 2.09 -7.57
N SER A 41 -15.18 1.10 -7.92
CA SER A 41 -14.93 0.18 -9.03
C SER A 41 -14.88 0.87 -10.41
N VAL A 42 -15.65 1.95 -10.60
CA VAL A 42 -15.75 2.63 -11.91
C VAL A 42 -14.80 3.83 -12.02
N ALA A 43 -14.39 4.46 -10.93
CA ALA A 43 -13.64 5.72 -10.91
C ALA A 43 -12.39 5.67 -11.80
N ARG A 44 -11.56 4.64 -11.67
CA ARG A 44 -10.32 4.48 -12.45
C ARG A 44 -10.58 4.48 -13.96
N SER A 45 -11.61 3.78 -14.42
CA SER A 45 -11.97 3.73 -15.84
C SER A 45 -12.39 5.09 -16.39
N ARG A 46 -12.83 6.01 -15.52
CA ARG A 46 -13.31 7.36 -15.85
C ARG A 46 -12.25 8.44 -15.68
N ASN A 47 -11.00 8.08 -15.42
CA ASN A 47 -9.90 9.02 -15.15
C ASN A 47 -10.12 9.82 -13.84
N ILE A 48 -10.66 9.14 -12.82
CA ILE A 48 -10.87 9.69 -11.49
C ILE A 48 -10.04 8.87 -10.51
N ASN A 49 -9.13 9.52 -9.79
CA ASN A 49 -8.37 8.92 -8.70
C ASN A 49 -9.04 9.26 -7.37
N ILE A 50 -9.34 8.25 -6.58
CA ILE A 50 -9.94 8.42 -5.26
C ILE A 50 -8.88 8.07 -4.21
N GLN A 51 -8.71 8.98 -3.26
CA GLN A 51 -7.89 8.79 -2.06
C GLN A 51 -8.80 8.92 -0.86
N ALA A 52 -9.07 7.80 -0.19
CA ALA A 52 -9.90 7.76 1.00
C ALA A 52 -9.02 7.58 2.24
N VAL A 53 -9.14 8.49 3.20
CA VAL A 53 -8.46 8.42 4.49
C VAL A 53 -9.45 7.89 5.53
N VAL A 54 -9.09 6.80 6.19
CA VAL A 54 -9.89 6.16 7.24
C VAL A 54 -9.08 6.08 8.54
N GLN A 55 -9.75 6.18 9.67
CA GLN A 55 -9.09 6.11 10.98
C GLN A 55 -8.83 4.67 11.41
N SER A 56 -9.75 3.76 11.10
CA SER A 56 -9.62 2.32 11.39
C SER A 56 -10.49 1.48 10.46
N ILE A 57 -10.12 0.22 10.31
CA ILE A 57 -10.94 -0.77 9.58
C ILE A 57 -12.25 -1.05 10.34
N ALA A 58 -12.23 -1.00 11.66
CA ALA A 58 -13.43 -1.16 12.48
C ALA A 58 -14.48 -0.09 12.12
N GLN A 59 -14.09 1.19 12.08
CA GLN A 59 -14.98 2.29 11.70
C GLN A 59 -15.49 2.14 10.26
N LEU A 60 -14.63 1.67 9.36
CA LEU A 60 -15.00 1.42 7.97
C LEU A 60 -16.04 0.30 7.86
N SER A 61 -15.88 -0.80 8.62
CA SER A 61 -16.82 -1.92 8.62
C SER A 61 -18.16 -1.57 9.24
N ASP A 62 -18.18 -0.72 10.26
CA ASP A 62 -19.43 -0.20 10.85
C ASP A 62 -20.19 0.68 9.86
N ARG A 63 -19.47 1.49 9.10
CA ARG A 63 -20.06 2.41 8.12
C ARG A 63 -20.58 1.69 6.88
N TYR A 64 -19.86 0.68 6.41
CA TYR A 64 -20.18 -0.14 5.24
C TYR A 64 -20.28 -1.61 5.64
N PRO A 65 -21.43 -2.03 6.19
CA PRO A 65 -21.59 -3.35 6.80
C PRO A 65 -21.54 -4.50 5.78
N GLY A 66 -21.35 -5.70 6.29
CA GLY A 66 -21.21 -6.90 5.48
C GLY A 66 -19.90 -6.94 4.70
N ASN A 67 -19.97 -7.20 3.40
CA ASN A 67 -18.79 -7.28 2.53
C ASN A 67 -18.45 -5.95 1.84
N GLU A 68 -19.24 -4.90 2.08
CA GLU A 68 -19.06 -3.62 1.37
C GLU A 68 -17.70 -2.98 1.58
N TRP A 69 -17.25 -2.94 2.83
CA TRP A 69 -15.95 -2.38 3.15
C TRP A 69 -14.80 -3.17 2.51
N GLN A 70 -14.94 -4.50 2.40
CA GLN A 70 -13.92 -5.34 1.76
C GLN A 70 -13.82 -5.09 0.27
N GLU A 71 -14.96 -4.88 -0.41
CA GLU A 71 -14.98 -4.51 -1.82
C GLU A 71 -14.33 -3.14 -2.05
N ILE A 72 -14.66 -2.14 -1.20
CA ILE A 72 -14.03 -0.80 -1.27
C ILE A 72 -12.51 -0.90 -1.12
N VAL A 73 -12.03 -1.67 -0.13
CA VAL A 73 -10.59 -1.83 0.11
C VAL A 73 -9.94 -2.65 -1.02
N GLY A 74 -10.66 -3.66 -1.54
CA GLY A 74 -10.20 -4.50 -2.66
C GLY A 74 -10.05 -3.75 -3.98
N ASP A 75 -10.85 -2.69 -4.20
CA ASP A 75 -10.76 -1.82 -5.37
C ASP A 75 -9.58 -0.82 -5.29
N CYS A 76 -8.89 -0.74 -4.13
CA CYS A 76 -7.74 0.13 -3.94
C CYS A 76 -6.44 -0.55 -4.40
N ASP A 77 -5.79 -0.01 -5.43
CA ASP A 77 -4.48 -0.51 -5.90
C ASP A 77 -3.37 -0.26 -4.86
N TYR A 78 -3.53 0.75 -4.02
CA TYR A 78 -2.56 1.17 -2.99
C TYR A 78 -3.24 1.27 -1.64
N GLN A 79 -2.64 0.69 -0.62
CA GLN A 79 -3.08 0.81 0.76
C GLN A 79 -1.90 1.28 1.60
N LEU A 80 -2.01 2.48 2.16
CA LEU A 80 -0.97 3.09 3.00
C LEU A 80 -1.39 3.03 4.47
N PHE A 81 -0.65 2.27 5.27
CA PHE A 81 -0.84 2.17 6.70
C PHE A 81 0.10 3.13 7.43
N LEU A 82 -0.48 4.02 8.21
CA LEU A 82 0.26 5.05 8.96
C LEU A 82 0.35 4.77 10.46
N GLY A 83 -0.35 3.76 10.94
CA GLY A 83 -0.42 3.36 12.34
C GLY A 83 -1.85 3.10 12.80
N CYS A 84 -2.03 2.28 13.82
CA CYS A 84 -3.32 2.02 14.46
C CYS A 84 -3.14 1.67 15.93
N ASN A 85 -4.23 1.76 16.69
CA ASN A 85 -4.30 1.28 18.08
C ASN A 85 -5.30 0.14 18.24
N ASP A 86 -6.16 -0.11 17.25
CA ASP A 86 -7.21 -1.12 17.30
C ASP A 86 -6.72 -2.50 16.81
N VAL A 87 -7.33 -3.54 17.33
CA VAL A 87 -6.97 -4.93 17.03
C VAL A 87 -7.36 -5.29 15.59
N MET A 88 -8.58 -4.93 15.16
CA MET A 88 -9.10 -5.30 13.86
C MET A 88 -8.22 -4.78 12.71
N THR A 89 -7.79 -3.51 12.78
CA THR A 89 -6.88 -2.92 11.78
C THR A 89 -5.51 -3.61 11.81
N SER A 90 -4.96 -3.91 13.00
CA SER A 90 -3.66 -4.57 13.10
C SER A 90 -3.69 -5.99 12.56
N GLU A 91 -4.74 -6.76 12.83
CA GLU A 91 -4.93 -8.10 12.27
C GLU A 91 -5.12 -8.08 10.76
N PHE A 92 -5.90 -7.11 10.26
CA PHE A 92 -6.09 -6.93 8.82
C PHE A 92 -4.75 -6.70 8.10
N PHE A 93 -3.95 -5.73 8.54
CA PHE A 93 -2.66 -5.45 7.92
C PHE A 93 -1.63 -6.57 8.12
N SER A 94 -1.66 -7.29 9.25
CA SER A 94 -0.83 -8.49 9.47
C SER A 94 -1.10 -9.55 8.41
N LYS A 95 -2.36 -9.85 8.15
CA LYS A 95 -2.77 -10.81 7.11
C LYS A 95 -2.40 -10.34 5.71
N GLN A 96 -2.55 -9.05 5.42
CA GLN A 96 -2.19 -8.48 4.12
C GLN A 96 -0.67 -8.47 3.87
N CYS A 97 0.14 -8.36 4.91
CA CYS A 97 1.60 -8.47 4.80
C CYS A 97 2.08 -9.89 4.44
N GLY A 98 1.23 -10.92 4.67
CA GLY A 98 1.53 -12.30 4.36
C GLY A 98 2.44 -12.99 5.37
N GLU A 99 3.02 -14.12 4.98
CA GLU A 99 3.82 -14.99 5.83
C GLU A 99 5.22 -15.21 5.26
N ILE A 100 6.17 -15.46 6.14
CA ILE A 100 7.54 -15.87 5.82
C ILE A 100 7.84 -17.23 6.42
N THR A 101 8.75 -17.96 5.79
CA THR A 101 9.26 -19.23 6.32
C THR A 101 10.46 -18.96 7.21
N VAL A 102 10.36 -19.31 8.49
CA VAL A 102 11.45 -19.19 9.46
C VAL A 102 12.03 -20.58 9.73
N ARG A 103 13.36 -20.70 9.69
CA ARG A 103 14.05 -21.91 10.09
C ARG A 103 14.24 -21.91 11.59
N VAL A 104 13.70 -22.94 12.25
CA VAL A 104 13.86 -23.14 13.69
C VAL A 104 14.84 -24.28 13.92
N ASN A 105 15.94 -24.00 14.60
CA ASN A 105 16.91 -25.00 15.01
C ASN A 105 16.62 -25.39 16.46
N ASN A 106 16.07 -26.56 16.68
CA ASN A 106 15.86 -27.12 18.01
C ASN A 106 17.05 -28.05 18.34
N THR A 107 17.78 -27.69 19.38
CA THR A 107 18.87 -28.50 19.90
C THR A 107 18.43 -29.17 21.21
N ASN A 108 18.29 -30.48 21.21
CA ASN A 108 18.05 -31.22 22.44
C ASN A 108 19.37 -31.48 23.10
N THR A 109 19.62 -30.81 24.25
CA THR A 109 20.78 -31.11 25.09
C THR A 109 20.35 -32.02 26.22
N PRO A 110 21.13 -33.07 26.55
CA PRO A 110 20.80 -33.98 27.62
C PRO A 110 20.84 -33.24 28.97
N MET A 111 19.92 -33.55 29.82
CA MET A 111 19.77 -32.91 31.16
C MET A 111 20.90 -33.28 32.13
N ARG A 112 21.71 -34.34 31.81
CA ARG A 112 22.84 -34.81 32.61
C ARG A 112 24.03 -35.16 31.75
N PRO A 113 24.82 -34.17 31.31
CA PRO A 113 25.91 -34.39 30.33
C PRO A 113 27.03 -35.30 30.84
N PHE A 114 27.13 -35.55 32.12
CA PHE A 114 28.21 -36.35 32.70
C PHE A 114 27.89 -37.88 32.82
N LEU A 115 26.59 -38.24 32.78
CA LEU A 115 26.17 -39.65 32.83
C LEU A 115 25.93 -40.29 31.45
N ASP A 116 25.80 -39.44 30.41
CA ASP A 116 25.50 -39.90 29.04
C ASP A 116 26.73 -40.49 28.31
N PHE A 117 27.94 -40.41 28.90
CA PHE A 117 29.14 -41.01 28.34
C PHE A 117 29.07 -42.53 28.28
N LEU A 118 28.23 -43.16 29.11
CA LEU A 118 28.00 -44.62 29.15
C LEU A 118 26.79 -45.09 28.35
N SER A 119 26.03 -44.15 27.76
CA SER A 119 24.84 -44.48 26.98
C SER A 119 25.14 -44.61 25.48
N PRO A 120 24.75 -45.70 24.80
CA PRO A 120 24.98 -45.90 23.36
C PRO A 120 24.07 -44.99 22.49
N GLN A 121 23.18 -44.18 23.07
CA GLN A 121 22.32 -43.25 22.35
C GLN A 121 23.06 -41.95 22.08
N LYS A 122 23.01 -41.49 20.83
CA LYS A 122 23.59 -40.20 20.43
C LYS A 122 22.92 -39.06 21.22
N PRO A 123 23.64 -38.38 22.15
CA PRO A 123 23.04 -37.45 23.10
C PRO A 123 22.62 -36.10 22.48
N TYR A 124 23.01 -35.86 21.22
CA TYR A 124 22.76 -34.59 20.55
C TYR A 124 21.93 -34.82 19.28
N MET A 125 20.68 -34.35 19.31
CA MET A 125 19.81 -34.36 18.16
C MET A 125 19.51 -32.92 17.78
N GLN A 126 19.95 -32.49 16.62
CA GLN A 126 19.66 -31.20 16.06
C GLN A 126 18.53 -31.39 15.03
N ASN A 127 17.34 -30.95 15.39
CA ASN A 127 16.19 -30.90 14.48
C ASN A 127 16.12 -29.55 13.80
N LYS A 128 16.20 -29.52 12.48
CA LYS A 128 15.98 -28.35 11.66
C LYS A 128 14.55 -28.39 11.13
N THR A 129 13.69 -27.52 11.61
CA THR A 129 12.29 -27.43 11.19
C THR A 129 12.05 -26.06 10.56
N SER A 130 11.27 -26.02 9.48
CA SER A 130 10.81 -24.78 8.89
C SER A 130 9.36 -24.55 9.31
N THR A 131 9.06 -23.35 9.82
CA THR A 131 7.72 -22.96 10.27
C THR A 131 7.32 -21.66 9.59
N GLY A 132 6.07 -21.58 9.11
CA GLY A 132 5.48 -20.33 8.66
C GLY A 132 5.26 -19.37 9.84
N ARG A 133 5.59 -18.10 9.65
CA ARG A 133 5.29 -17.01 10.57
C ARG A 133 4.76 -15.83 9.80
N ALA A 134 3.77 -15.11 10.35
CA ALA A 134 3.37 -13.83 9.79
C ALA A 134 4.59 -12.91 9.65
N LEU A 135 4.72 -12.24 8.50
CA LEU A 135 5.82 -11.30 8.23
C LEU A 135 5.89 -10.23 9.31
N MET A 136 4.73 -9.73 9.72
CA MET A 136 4.56 -8.84 10.87
C MET A 136 3.38 -9.32 11.71
N LEU A 137 3.59 -9.52 12.99
CA LEU A 137 2.53 -9.88 13.93
C LEU A 137 1.63 -8.66 14.20
N PRO A 138 0.35 -8.85 14.58
CA PRO A 138 -0.55 -7.73 14.89
C PRO A 138 -0.03 -6.77 15.97
N ASP A 139 0.69 -7.30 16.96
CA ASP A 139 1.29 -6.49 18.01
C ASP A 139 2.53 -5.72 17.53
N GLU A 140 3.32 -6.26 16.60
CA GLU A 140 4.42 -5.57 15.94
C GLU A 140 3.89 -4.40 15.10
N ILE A 141 2.76 -4.59 14.39
CA ILE A 141 2.09 -3.54 13.62
C ILE A 141 1.60 -2.40 14.52
N ARG A 142 0.99 -2.72 15.68
CA ARG A 142 0.55 -1.69 16.64
C ARG A 142 1.71 -0.92 17.26
N ARG A 143 2.88 -1.56 17.37
CA ARG A 143 4.11 -0.93 17.89
C ARG A 143 4.98 -0.32 16.81
N LEU A 144 4.47 -0.21 15.56
CA LEU A 144 5.23 0.41 14.48
C LEU A 144 5.69 1.82 14.89
N PRO A 145 6.97 2.15 14.71
CA PRO A 145 7.50 3.48 15.02
C PRO A 145 6.73 4.58 14.29
N LYS A 146 6.56 5.73 14.93
CA LYS A 146 5.75 6.85 14.39
C LYS A 146 6.28 7.41 13.08
N ASP A 147 7.56 7.26 12.81
CA ASP A 147 8.25 7.67 11.59
C ASP A 147 8.14 6.65 10.45
N LYS A 148 7.55 5.45 10.70
CA LYS A 148 7.39 4.39 9.70
C LYS A 148 5.97 4.28 9.21
N ALA A 149 5.85 3.79 7.97
CA ALA A 149 4.58 3.46 7.32
C ALA A 149 4.73 2.16 6.54
N ILE A 150 3.64 1.43 6.33
CA ILE A 150 3.61 0.24 5.48
C ILE A 150 2.81 0.57 4.24
N LEU A 151 3.38 0.34 3.06
CA LEU A 151 2.69 0.47 1.78
C LEU A 151 2.47 -0.91 1.18
N LEU A 152 1.23 -1.21 0.91
CA LEU A 152 0.81 -2.38 0.15
C LEU A 152 0.43 -1.93 -1.26
N VAL A 153 1.01 -2.57 -2.26
CA VAL A 153 0.74 -2.32 -3.67
C VAL A 153 0.24 -3.62 -4.28
N CYS A 154 -0.83 -3.56 -5.06
CA CYS A 154 -1.37 -4.73 -5.73
C CYS A 154 -0.29 -5.41 -6.59
N GLY A 155 -0.04 -6.71 -6.36
CA GLY A 155 0.97 -7.49 -7.08
C GLY A 155 2.41 -7.31 -6.61
N ALA A 156 2.67 -6.53 -5.55
CA ALA A 156 4.02 -6.34 -5.01
C ALA A 156 4.12 -6.81 -3.55
N LYS A 157 5.36 -7.02 -3.09
CA LYS A 157 5.61 -7.29 -1.67
C LYS A 157 5.36 -6.04 -0.83
N PRO A 158 4.99 -6.18 0.46
CA PRO A 158 4.86 -5.05 1.37
C PRO A 158 6.14 -4.22 1.46
N LEU A 159 6.00 -2.90 1.48
CA LEU A 159 7.11 -1.96 1.59
C LEU A 159 7.04 -1.23 2.93
N LEU A 160 8.16 -1.20 3.65
CA LEU A 160 8.31 -0.37 4.84
C LEU A 160 8.94 0.97 4.45
N LEU A 161 8.21 2.05 4.69
CA LEU A 161 8.59 3.41 4.28
C LEU A 161 8.89 4.29 5.49
N ASN A 162 9.71 5.33 5.27
CA ASN A 162 9.86 6.43 6.22
C ASN A 162 8.82 7.50 5.91
N LYS A 163 8.16 8.02 6.94
CA LYS A 163 7.28 9.18 6.81
C LYS A 163 8.13 10.44 6.66
N ILE A 164 7.65 11.35 5.83
CA ILE A 164 8.26 12.67 5.64
C ILE A 164 7.38 13.67 6.40
N THR A 165 7.97 14.56 7.16
CA THR A 165 7.24 15.66 7.79
C THR A 165 6.88 16.74 6.76
N PRO A 166 5.79 17.50 6.95
CA PRO A 166 5.43 18.56 6.01
C PRO A 166 6.55 19.57 5.80
N GLU A 167 7.36 19.84 6.84
CA GLU A 167 8.47 20.78 6.83
C GLU A 167 9.62 20.33 5.92
N GLU A 168 9.83 19.02 5.79
CA GLU A 168 10.85 18.42 4.93
C GLU A 168 10.45 18.43 3.46
N HIS A 169 9.15 18.62 3.17
CA HIS A 169 8.67 18.62 1.80
C HIS A 169 9.16 19.89 1.05
N PRO A 170 9.75 19.76 -0.16
CA PRO A 170 10.31 20.92 -0.90
C PRO A 170 9.29 22.04 -1.13
N SER A 171 8.01 21.71 -1.28
CA SER A 171 6.92 22.67 -1.48
C SER A 171 6.50 23.40 -0.20
N PHE A 172 7.00 22.99 0.98
CA PHE A 172 6.65 23.65 2.24
C PHE A 172 6.99 25.14 2.22
N LYS A 173 8.12 25.51 1.62
CA LYS A 173 8.57 26.90 1.46
C LYS A 173 7.60 27.76 0.61
N LEU A 174 6.70 27.14 -0.16
CA LEU A 174 5.71 27.82 -0.98
C LEU A 174 4.39 28.06 -0.23
N LEU A 175 4.23 27.45 0.95
CA LEU A 175 3.04 27.63 1.77
C LEU A 175 3.03 29.01 2.40
N LYS A 176 1.93 29.72 2.22
CA LYS A 176 1.68 31.00 2.85
C LYS A 176 0.42 30.88 3.70
N TYR A 177 0.54 31.25 4.97
CA TYR A 177 -0.63 31.33 5.85
C TYR A 177 -1.43 32.58 5.50
N CYS A 178 -2.72 32.39 5.24
CA CYS A 178 -3.68 33.48 5.08
C CYS A 178 -4.98 33.13 5.81
N LYS A 179 -5.73 34.13 6.21
CA LYS A 179 -7.07 33.91 6.78
C LYS A 179 -8.00 33.42 5.68
N ALA A 180 -8.93 32.52 6.01
CA ALA A 180 -9.89 31.98 5.03
C ALA A 180 -10.68 33.07 4.30
N ALA A 181 -11.00 34.19 4.99
CA ALA A 181 -11.69 35.34 4.40
C ALA A 181 -10.83 36.11 3.37
N GLU A 182 -9.53 36.06 3.47
CA GLU A 182 -8.56 36.73 2.58
C GLU A 182 -8.19 35.85 1.37
N HIS A 183 -8.51 34.56 1.42
CA HIS A 183 -8.19 33.62 0.34
C HIS A 183 -9.15 33.83 -0.84
N ILE A 184 -8.59 34.26 -1.97
CA ILE A 184 -9.31 34.33 -3.24
C ILE A 184 -9.00 33.11 -4.07
N PRO A 185 -9.95 32.15 -4.26
CA PRO A 185 -9.71 30.96 -5.06
C PRO A 185 -9.34 31.30 -6.49
N ALA A 186 -8.42 30.52 -7.07
CA ALA A 186 -7.90 30.75 -8.43
C ALA A 186 -9.02 30.83 -9.50
N TRP A 187 -10.15 30.12 -9.30
CA TRP A 187 -11.30 30.18 -10.21
C TRP A 187 -12.09 31.49 -10.16
N LYS A 188 -11.92 32.30 -9.11
CA LYS A 188 -12.49 33.65 -9.02
C LYS A 188 -11.60 34.71 -9.69
N LEU A 189 -10.33 34.40 -9.90
CA LEU A 189 -9.41 35.26 -10.64
C LEU A 189 -9.74 35.17 -12.12
N LYS A 190 -10.22 36.28 -12.71
CA LYS A 190 -10.53 36.35 -14.15
C LYS A 190 -9.27 36.08 -14.95
N LYS A 191 -9.26 34.98 -15.72
CA LYS A 191 -8.25 34.47 -16.65
C LYS A 191 -6.88 34.19 -16.01
N PRO A 192 -6.51 32.89 -15.82
CA PRO A 192 -5.12 32.58 -15.68
C PRO A 192 -4.42 32.87 -17.01
N GLU A 193 -3.41 33.73 -17.01
CA GLU A 193 -2.40 33.69 -18.06
C GLU A 193 -1.90 32.25 -18.18
N LYS A 194 -1.76 31.76 -19.43
CA LYS A 194 -1.29 30.41 -19.72
C LYS A 194 0.01 30.16 -18.93
N VAL A 195 -0.11 29.45 -17.81
CA VAL A 195 1.06 28.98 -17.08
C VAL A 195 1.78 28.02 -18.03
N LYS A 196 2.92 28.45 -18.56
CA LYS A 196 3.85 27.58 -19.27
C LYS A 196 4.15 26.42 -18.33
N ASN A 197 3.82 25.19 -18.74
CA ASN A 197 4.05 23.97 -18.00
C ASN A 197 5.49 23.93 -17.47
N LYS A 198 5.70 24.33 -16.24
CA LYS A 198 6.91 23.97 -15.51
C LYS A 198 6.81 22.47 -15.25
N LYS A 199 7.74 21.72 -15.83
CA LYS A 199 7.87 20.28 -15.61
C LYS A 199 7.84 20.03 -14.10
N VAL A 200 6.85 19.27 -13.65
CA VAL A 200 6.79 18.78 -12.26
C VAL A 200 8.09 18.00 -12.03
N PRO A 201 8.85 18.27 -10.95
CA PRO A 201 10.03 17.49 -10.65
C PRO A 201 9.64 16.02 -10.48
N GLN A 202 10.19 15.15 -11.32
CA GLN A 202 10.06 13.72 -11.11
C GLN A 202 10.93 13.34 -9.91
N TYR A 203 10.30 12.95 -8.83
CA TYR A 203 11.01 12.37 -7.68
C TYR A 203 11.48 10.97 -8.08
N LYS A 204 12.79 10.77 -8.18
CA LYS A 204 13.37 9.44 -8.18
C LYS A 204 13.27 8.91 -6.75
N MET A 205 12.34 8.01 -6.49
CA MET A 205 12.36 7.22 -5.26
C MET A 205 13.59 6.33 -5.30
N GLN A 206 14.55 6.58 -4.41
CA GLN A 206 15.64 5.63 -4.15
C GLN A 206 15.07 4.59 -3.18
N PHE A 207 14.84 3.40 -3.70
CA PHE A 207 14.48 2.24 -2.89
C PHE A 207 15.76 1.57 -2.43
N GLU A 208 16.14 1.75 -1.17
CA GLU A 208 17.11 0.88 -0.52
C GLU A 208 16.38 -0.36 -0.01
N MET A 209 16.49 -1.47 -0.73
CA MET A 209 16.08 -2.77 -0.21
C MET A 209 17.20 -3.28 0.71
N PRO A 210 16.90 -3.75 1.93
CA PRO A 210 17.85 -4.55 2.68
C PRO A 210 18.00 -5.87 1.93
N LEU A 211 19.14 -6.04 1.27
CA LEU A 211 19.57 -7.31 0.71
C LEU A 211 20.07 -8.18 1.86
N ASP A 212 19.28 -9.17 2.25
CA ASP A 212 19.85 -10.35 2.90
C ASP A 212 20.73 -11.03 1.85
N THR A 213 22.02 -10.91 2.05
CA THR A 213 23.05 -11.50 1.21
C THR A 213 23.10 -13.01 1.46
N ASP A 214 22.42 -13.78 0.63
CA ASP A 214 22.94 -15.08 0.23
C ASP A 214 23.57 -14.87 -1.15
N GLU A 215 24.90 -14.93 -1.17
CA GLU A 215 25.69 -14.95 -2.37
C GLU A 215 25.29 -16.16 -3.21
N ASP A 216 24.60 -15.92 -4.31
CA ASP A 216 24.79 -16.60 -5.60
C ASP A 216 23.72 -16.11 -6.58
N GLU A 217 24.22 -15.74 -7.77
CA GLU A 217 23.49 -15.28 -8.97
C GLU A 217 23.23 -13.79 -9.13
N LYS A 218 24.27 -13.14 -9.69
CA LYS A 218 24.15 -11.84 -10.34
C LYS A 218 23.52 -12.04 -11.73
N GLU A 219 22.21 -11.85 -11.82
CA GLU A 219 21.58 -11.39 -13.06
C GLU A 219 21.17 -9.94 -12.90
N SER A 220 21.86 -9.07 -13.64
CA SER A 220 21.54 -7.66 -13.73
C SER A 220 20.26 -7.49 -14.55
N PHE A 221 19.16 -7.18 -13.88
CA PHE A 221 17.90 -6.81 -14.53
C PHE A 221 17.91 -5.32 -14.83
N ASP A 222 18.07 -4.97 -16.11
CA ASP A 222 18.04 -3.59 -16.58
C ASP A 222 16.59 -3.14 -16.78
N LEU A 223 16.13 -2.20 -15.94
CA LEU A 223 14.76 -1.66 -15.93
C LEU A 223 14.55 -0.49 -16.91
N SER A 224 15.37 -0.37 -17.94
CA SER A 224 15.25 0.72 -18.93
C SER A 224 14.21 0.48 -20.02
N ASP A 225 13.72 -0.75 -20.18
CA ASP A 225 12.70 -1.07 -21.18
C ASP A 225 11.31 -1.08 -20.55
N GLY A 226 10.51 -0.08 -20.93
CA GLY A 226 9.12 0.03 -20.52
C GLY A 226 8.35 -1.26 -20.85
N ILE A 227 7.65 -1.78 -19.85
CA ILE A 227 6.78 -2.97 -19.97
C ILE A 227 5.70 -2.66 -21.02
N ASP A 228 5.87 -3.16 -22.23
CA ASP A 228 4.84 -3.15 -23.26
C ASP A 228 3.82 -4.26 -22.94
N CYS A 229 2.71 -3.86 -22.33
CA CYS A 229 1.62 -4.75 -21.94
C CYS A 229 0.96 -5.52 -23.11
N ARG A 230 1.41 -5.34 -24.36
CA ARG A 230 0.87 -6.03 -25.53
C ARG A 230 1.48 -7.41 -25.78
N LYS A 231 2.57 -7.77 -25.08
CA LYS A 231 3.26 -9.05 -25.28
C LYS A 231 2.78 -10.20 -24.38
N LEU A 232 1.81 -9.98 -23.50
CA LEU A 232 1.28 -11.01 -22.59
C LEU A 232 0.12 -11.83 -23.15
N GLN A 233 -0.25 -11.70 -24.44
CA GLN A 233 -1.38 -12.42 -25.02
C GLN A 233 -1.04 -13.63 -25.90
N THR A 234 0.20 -14.09 -25.97
CA THR A 234 0.57 -15.20 -26.86
C THR A 234 1.32 -16.35 -26.15
N VAL A 235 0.83 -16.78 -24.99
CA VAL A 235 1.17 -18.11 -24.45
C VAL A 235 -0.12 -18.77 -23.94
N LYS A 236 -1.00 -19.14 -24.86
CA LYS A 236 -1.99 -20.21 -24.68
C LYS A 236 -2.00 -21.00 -25.98
N GLU A 237 -1.95 -22.30 -25.80
CA GLU A 237 -2.06 -23.37 -26.77
C GLU A 237 -0.73 -23.84 -27.39
N ARG A 238 -0.03 -24.72 -26.67
CA ARG A 238 0.44 -26.03 -27.17
C ARG A 238 0.87 -26.90 -26.00
N ASP A 239 0.26 -28.07 -26.07
CA ASP A 239 0.60 -29.35 -25.47
C ASP A 239 -0.10 -29.73 -24.16
N ILE A 240 -1.21 -30.41 -24.42
CA ILE A 240 -1.93 -31.53 -23.77
C ILE A 240 -2.59 -31.23 -22.44
#